data_cd858a122b077074c81ee030d08370ad
#
_entry.id   cd858a122b077074c81ee030d08370ad
#
_cell.length_a   1.000
_cell.length_b   1.000
_cell.length_c   1.000
_cell.angle_alpha   90.00
_cell.angle_beta   90.00
_cell.angle_gamma   90.00
#
_symmetry.space_group_name_H-M   'P 1'
#
loop_
_entity.id
_entity.type
_entity.pdbx_description
1 polymer ?
#
loop_
_entity_poly.entity_id
_entity_poly.type
_entity_poly.pdbx_seq_one_letter_code
_entity_poly.pdbx_strand_id
1 'polypeptide(L)'
;KVTVVIGGSFGAGNYGMCGRAYSPRFLFTWPNARISVMGGEQAASVLATVHRDADSWSDEEAEAFKAPIRQKYEDEGNPYYATARLWDDGVIDPVQTRDVLGLALGATLEAPIPERPQFGVFRM
;
A
#
# COMPACT_ATOMS: atom_id res chain seq x y z
N LYS A 1 -14.57 6.20 7.91
CA LYS A 1 -13.22 6.50 7.43
C LYS A 1 -13.14 6.24 5.93
N VAL A 2 -12.58 7.18 5.18
CA VAL A 2 -12.22 7.05 3.78
C VAL A 2 -10.72 7.31 3.67
N THR A 3 -10.00 6.43 3.01
CA THR A 3 -8.54 6.53 2.85
C THR A 3 -8.20 6.76 1.40
N VAL A 4 -7.28 7.67 1.13
CA VAL A 4 -6.69 7.88 -0.19
C VAL A 4 -5.18 7.73 -0.09
N VAL A 5 -4.61 6.77 -0.80
CA VAL A 5 -3.17 6.55 -0.87
C VAL A 5 -2.62 7.39 -2.03
N ILE A 6 -1.88 8.44 -1.71
CA ILE A 6 -1.36 9.41 -2.68
C ILE A 6 0.12 9.24 -3.01
N GLY A 7 0.80 8.33 -2.32
CA GLY A 7 2.23 8.07 -2.46
C GLY A 7 2.59 6.75 -1.82
N GLY A 8 3.75 6.65 -1.20
CA GLY A 8 4.18 5.44 -0.50
C GLY A 8 3.35 5.17 0.76
N SER A 9 2.88 3.93 0.92
CA SER A 9 2.15 3.45 2.09
C SER A 9 2.72 2.10 2.49
N PHE A 10 3.60 2.10 3.49
CA PHE A 10 4.42 0.93 3.83
C PHE A 10 4.24 0.50 5.29
N GLY A 11 4.16 -0.82 5.51
CA GLY A 11 4.20 -1.45 6.81
C GLY A 11 3.25 -0.86 7.84
N ALA A 12 3.77 -0.52 9.02
CA ALA A 12 3.00 0.07 10.11
C ALA A 12 2.37 1.43 9.76
N GLY A 13 2.96 2.20 8.85
CA GLY A 13 2.37 3.44 8.34
C GLY A 13 1.05 3.21 7.61
N ASN A 14 0.96 2.13 6.83
CA ASN A 14 -0.29 1.73 6.20
C ASN A 14 -1.38 1.44 7.24
N TYR A 15 -1.06 0.71 8.30
CA TYR A 15 -2.00 0.47 9.40
C TYR A 15 -2.41 1.76 10.09
N GLY A 16 -1.45 2.57 10.53
CA GLY A 16 -1.70 3.80 11.29
C GLY A 16 -2.57 4.81 10.53
N MET A 17 -2.50 4.84 9.21
CA MET A 17 -3.29 5.70 8.33
C MET A 17 -4.56 5.02 7.80
N CYS A 18 -5.05 4.00 8.47
CA CYS A 18 -6.26 3.27 8.12
C CYS A 18 -6.21 2.62 6.73
N GLY A 19 -5.18 1.79 6.48
CA GLY A 19 -5.14 0.89 5.35
C GLY A 19 -6.24 -0.17 5.41
N ARG A 20 -6.26 -1.07 4.44
CA ARG A 20 -7.34 -2.07 4.28
C ARG A 20 -7.61 -2.91 5.54
N ALA A 21 -6.56 -3.22 6.33
CA ALA A 21 -6.69 -4.01 7.56
C ALA A 21 -7.61 -3.37 8.61
N TYR A 22 -7.70 -2.05 8.64
CA TYR A 22 -8.57 -1.32 9.56
C TYR A 22 -9.95 -0.97 8.99
N SER A 23 -10.32 -1.63 7.89
CA SER A 23 -11.66 -1.59 7.29
C SER A 23 -12.19 -0.15 7.09
N PRO A 24 -11.51 0.69 6.29
CA PRO A 24 -12.11 1.94 5.86
C PRO A 24 -13.39 1.64 5.06
N ARG A 25 -14.31 2.58 4.99
CA ARG A 25 -15.50 2.45 4.14
C ARG A 25 -15.10 2.41 2.67
N PHE A 26 -14.13 3.25 2.29
CA PHE A 26 -13.52 3.25 0.98
C PHE A 26 -12.01 3.46 1.13
N LEU A 27 -11.26 2.82 0.27
CA LEU A 27 -9.83 3.01 0.10
C LEU A 27 -9.55 3.19 -1.39
N PHE A 28 -9.10 4.37 -1.77
CA PHE A 28 -8.70 4.69 -3.14
C PHE A 28 -7.20 4.89 -3.22
N THR A 29 -6.63 4.68 -4.40
CA THR A 29 -5.22 4.90 -4.67
C THR A 29 -5.03 5.84 -5.86
N TRP A 30 -3.98 6.66 -5.82
CA TRP A 30 -3.54 7.40 -7.00
C TRP A 30 -2.63 6.52 -7.87
N PRO A 31 -2.48 6.82 -9.19
CA PRO A 31 -1.66 6.00 -10.08
C PRO A 31 -0.18 5.90 -9.69
N ASN A 32 0.34 6.91 -8.98
CA ASN A 32 1.71 6.95 -8.48
C ASN A 32 1.88 6.33 -7.10
N ALA A 33 0.82 5.83 -6.48
CA ALA A 33 0.89 5.21 -5.17
C ALA A 33 1.72 3.91 -5.18
N ARG A 34 2.29 3.59 -4.03
CA ARG A 34 2.96 2.31 -3.79
C ARG A 34 2.53 1.77 -2.45
N ILE A 35 2.22 0.48 -2.42
CA ILE A 35 1.80 -0.21 -1.20
C ILE A 35 2.57 -1.52 -1.07
N SER A 36 3.25 -1.71 0.06
CA SER A 36 3.91 -2.96 0.41
C SER A 36 4.28 -3.00 1.89
N VAL A 37 4.91 -4.10 2.32
CA VAL A 37 5.39 -4.26 3.71
C VAL A 37 6.48 -3.22 4.03
N MET A 38 7.35 -2.91 3.06
CA MET A 38 8.40 -1.90 3.17
C MET A 38 8.75 -1.37 1.77
N GLY A 39 9.48 -0.28 1.68
CA GLY A 39 9.98 0.22 0.39
C GLY A 39 10.95 -0.77 -0.27
N GLY A 40 10.91 -0.86 -1.60
CA GLY A 40 11.72 -1.84 -2.35
C GLY A 40 13.23 -1.71 -2.11
N GLU A 41 13.74 -0.49 -2.01
CA GLU A 41 15.16 -0.24 -1.68
C GLU A 41 15.52 -0.75 -0.28
N GLN A 42 14.64 -0.48 0.69
CA GLN A 42 14.84 -0.96 2.07
C GLN A 42 14.80 -2.49 2.13
N ALA A 43 13.84 -3.10 1.44
CA ALA A 43 13.72 -4.56 1.37
C ALA A 43 14.96 -5.21 0.75
N ALA A 44 15.43 -4.66 -0.37
CA ALA A 44 16.63 -5.14 -1.05
C ALA A 44 17.88 -5.03 -0.16
N SER A 45 18.03 -3.92 0.54
CA SER A 45 19.16 -3.69 1.45
C SER A 45 19.11 -4.63 2.65
N VAL A 46 17.96 -4.80 3.29
CA VAL A 46 17.82 -5.72 4.43
C VAL A 46 18.10 -7.17 4.00
N LEU A 47 17.54 -7.62 2.88
CA LEU A 47 17.76 -8.97 2.39
C LEU A 47 19.22 -9.22 2.00
N ALA A 48 19.88 -8.23 1.41
CA ALA A 48 21.32 -8.32 1.12
C ALA A 48 22.15 -8.44 2.41
N THR A 49 21.83 -7.67 3.46
CA THR A 49 22.57 -7.68 4.73
C THR A 49 22.43 -9.01 5.47
N VAL A 50 21.29 -9.67 5.39
CA VAL A 50 21.05 -10.96 6.08
C VAL A 50 21.41 -12.17 5.22
N HIS A 51 21.87 -11.96 4.00
CA HIS A 51 22.29 -13.06 3.13
C HIS A 51 23.54 -13.73 3.66
N ARG A 52 23.60 -15.06 3.59
CA ARG A 52 24.69 -15.84 4.16
C ARG A 52 26.09 -15.47 3.62
N ASP A 53 26.15 -15.08 2.36
CA ASP A 53 27.39 -14.76 1.66
C ASP A 53 27.66 -13.23 1.56
N ALA A 54 26.86 -12.41 2.26
CA ALA A 54 26.92 -10.95 2.19
C ALA A 54 28.32 -10.35 2.40
N ASP A 55 29.06 -10.90 3.36
CA ASP A 55 30.41 -10.41 3.71
C ASP A 55 31.47 -10.68 2.63
N SER A 56 31.17 -11.56 1.67
CA SER A 56 32.07 -11.95 0.58
C SER A 56 31.78 -11.24 -0.75
N TRP A 57 30.66 -10.49 -0.84
CA TRP A 57 30.24 -9.87 -2.08
C TRP A 57 31.04 -8.59 -2.39
N SER A 58 31.34 -8.44 -3.68
CA SER A 58 31.69 -7.13 -4.24
C SER A 58 30.46 -6.22 -4.30
N ASP A 59 30.67 -4.92 -4.47
CA ASP A 59 29.57 -3.96 -4.66
C ASP A 59 28.70 -4.33 -5.87
N GLU A 60 29.31 -4.86 -6.95
CA GLU A 60 28.63 -5.28 -8.16
C GLU A 60 27.73 -6.51 -7.89
N GLU A 61 28.22 -7.48 -7.15
CA GLU A 61 27.47 -8.68 -6.76
C GLU A 61 26.30 -8.33 -5.84
N ALA A 62 26.52 -7.44 -4.88
CA ALA A 62 25.48 -6.93 -4.01
C ALA A 62 24.38 -6.20 -4.78
N GLU A 63 24.74 -5.37 -5.76
CA GLU A 63 23.77 -4.68 -6.62
C GLU A 63 23.01 -5.67 -7.54
N ALA A 64 23.68 -6.66 -8.10
CA ALA A 64 23.05 -7.71 -8.91
C ALA A 64 22.01 -8.51 -8.09
N PHE A 65 22.28 -8.75 -6.81
CA PHE A 65 21.33 -9.38 -5.90
C PHE A 65 20.13 -8.49 -5.57
N LYS A 66 20.35 -7.19 -5.35
CA LYS A 66 19.30 -6.22 -5.00
C LYS A 66 18.36 -5.90 -6.15
N ALA A 67 18.85 -5.86 -7.38
CA ALA A 67 18.09 -5.43 -8.55
C ALA A 67 16.77 -6.20 -8.76
N PRO A 68 16.73 -7.53 -8.77
CA PRO A 68 15.49 -8.28 -8.94
C PRO A 68 14.51 -8.08 -7.79
N ILE A 69 15.00 -7.84 -6.57
CA ILE A 69 14.17 -7.56 -5.40
C ILE A 69 13.47 -6.20 -5.58
N ARG A 70 14.20 -5.16 -5.94
CA ARG A 70 13.63 -3.85 -6.23
C ARG A 70 12.58 -3.93 -7.33
N GLN A 71 12.88 -4.64 -8.42
CA GLN A 71 11.95 -4.81 -9.53
C GLN A 71 10.67 -5.49 -9.08
N LYS A 72 10.75 -6.55 -8.30
CA LYS A 72 9.59 -7.23 -7.74
C LYS A 72 8.73 -6.30 -6.90
N TYR A 73 9.34 -5.49 -6.03
CA TYR A 73 8.61 -4.52 -5.21
C TYR A 73 7.95 -3.41 -6.03
N GLU A 74 8.58 -2.99 -7.14
CA GLU A 74 7.99 -2.02 -8.06
C GLU A 74 6.79 -2.62 -8.81
N ASP A 75 6.89 -3.84 -9.28
CA ASP A 75 5.85 -4.54 -10.03
C ASP A 75 4.65 -4.90 -9.14
N GLU A 76 4.90 -5.39 -7.92
CA GLU A 76 3.85 -5.83 -7.02
C GLU A 76 3.32 -4.70 -6.13
N GLY A 77 4.08 -3.63 -5.93
CA GLY A 77 3.71 -2.48 -5.12
C GLY A 77 2.87 -1.43 -5.83
N ASN A 78 2.67 -1.54 -7.15
CA ASN A 78 1.92 -0.55 -7.89
C ASN A 78 0.40 -0.67 -7.69
N PRO A 79 -0.37 0.41 -7.86
CA PRO A 79 -1.80 0.41 -7.57
C PRO A 79 -2.62 -0.52 -8.47
N TYR A 80 -2.20 -0.74 -9.71
CA TYR A 80 -2.92 -1.64 -10.62
C TYR A 80 -2.77 -3.10 -10.23
N TYR A 81 -1.63 -3.47 -9.65
CA TYR A 81 -1.45 -4.79 -9.06
C TYR A 81 -2.36 -4.99 -7.84
N ALA A 82 -2.48 -3.97 -7.00
CA ALA A 82 -3.31 -3.98 -5.80
C ALA A 82 -4.81 -4.02 -6.14
N THR A 83 -5.26 -3.16 -7.06
CA THR A 83 -6.67 -3.07 -7.43
C THR A 83 -7.16 -4.32 -8.18
N ALA A 84 -6.31 -4.96 -9.00
CA ALA A 84 -6.61 -6.24 -9.63
C ALA A 84 -6.86 -7.37 -8.63
N ARG A 85 -6.40 -7.21 -7.38
CA ARG A 85 -6.59 -8.15 -6.27
C ARG A 85 -7.63 -7.69 -5.26
N LEU A 86 -8.36 -6.63 -5.57
CA LEU A 86 -9.39 -6.03 -4.71
C LEU A 86 -8.83 -5.57 -3.35
N TRP A 87 -7.57 -5.11 -3.31
CA TRP A 87 -6.97 -4.55 -2.09
C TRP A 87 -7.41 -3.11 -1.83
N ASP A 88 -7.93 -2.44 -2.84
CA ASP A 88 -8.55 -1.13 -2.77
C ASP A 88 -9.93 -1.12 -3.46
N ASP A 89 -10.59 0.00 -3.46
CA ASP A 89 -11.89 0.20 -4.12
C ASP A 89 -11.72 0.90 -5.48
N GLY A 90 -10.50 1.20 -5.88
CA GLY A 90 -10.16 1.67 -7.21
C GLY A 90 -8.99 2.66 -7.25
N VAL A 91 -8.40 2.75 -8.43
CA VAL A 91 -7.41 3.76 -8.77
C VAL A 91 -8.14 4.98 -9.32
N ILE A 92 -7.89 6.15 -8.76
CA ILE A 92 -8.55 7.41 -9.13
C ILE A 92 -7.55 8.41 -9.66
N ASP A 93 -7.97 9.21 -10.63
CA ASP A 93 -7.20 10.36 -11.10
C ASP A 93 -7.11 11.41 -9.97
N PRO A 94 -5.92 11.94 -9.67
CA PRO A 94 -5.74 12.99 -8.67
C PRO A 94 -6.73 14.18 -8.80
N VAL A 95 -7.03 14.59 -10.02
CA VAL A 95 -7.97 15.71 -10.27
C VAL A 95 -9.42 15.37 -9.91
N GLN A 96 -9.78 14.09 -9.90
CA GLN A 96 -11.13 13.61 -9.55
C GLN A 96 -11.30 13.33 -8.05
N THR A 97 -10.23 13.47 -7.26
CA THR A 97 -10.25 13.10 -5.84
C THR A 97 -11.40 13.74 -5.08
N ARG A 98 -11.67 15.03 -5.31
CA ARG A 98 -12.77 15.74 -4.63
C ARG A 98 -14.14 15.13 -4.96
N ASP A 99 -14.39 14.86 -6.22
CA ASP A 99 -15.68 14.35 -6.68
C ASP A 99 -15.92 12.93 -6.20
N VAL A 100 -14.89 12.07 -6.27
CA VAL A 100 -14.92 10.69 -5.77
C VAL A 100 -15.15 10.67 -4.25
N LEU A 101 -14.46 11.53 -3.49
CA LEU A 101 -14.67 11.64 -2.05
C LEU A 101 -16.07 12.14 -1.71
N GLY A 102 -16.59 13.13 -2.46
CA GLY A 102 -17.96 13.62 -2.29
C GLY A 102 -19.00 12.52 -2.51
N LEU A 103 -18.84 11.74 -3.57
CA LEU A 103 -19.71 10.61 -3.88
C LEU A 103 -19.60 9.50 -2.79
N ALA A 104 -18.38 9.15 -2.39
CA ALA A 104 -18.13 8.17 -1.35
C ALA A 104 -18.75 8.57 -0.01
N LEU A 105 -18.62 9.82 0.39
CA LEU A 105 -19.24 10.36 1.61
C LEU A 105 -20.76 10.35 1.50
N GLY A 106 -21.33 10.74 0.36
CA GLY A 106 -22.77 10.63 0.10
C GLY A 106 -23.27 9.20 0.27
N ALA A 107 -22.58 8.23 -0.35
CA ALA A 107 -22.93 6.82 -0.22
C ALA A 107 -22.85 6.31 1.23
N THR A 108 -21.91 6.80 2.04
CA THR A 108 -21.81 6.39 3.45
C THR A 108 -22.96 6.91 4.32
N LEU A 109 -23.62 7.98 3.90
CA LEU A 109 -24.76 8.55 4.64
C LEU A 109 -26.08 7.79 4.40
N GLU A 110 -26.15 6.97 3.36
CA GLU A 110 -27.32 6.13 3.10
C GLU A 110 -27.46 4.96 4.09
N ALA A 111 -26.42 4.64 4.84
CA ALA A 111 -26.44 3.63 5.89
C ALA A 111 -26.46 4.27 7.28
N PRO A 112 -27.19 3.70 8.26
CA PRO A 112 -27.18 4.23 9.62
C PRO A 112 -25.76 4.16 10.19
N ILE A 113 -25.37 5.24 10.88
CA ILE A 113 -24.11 5.28 11.62
C ILE A 113 -24.29 4.44 12.88
N PRO A 114 -23.51 3.39 13.11
CA PRO A 114 -23.64 2.57 14.31
C PRO A 114 -23.32 3.39 15.57
N GLU A 115 -24.11 3.23 16.61
CA GLU A 115 -23.88 3.92 17.91
C GLU A 115 -22.52 3.58 18.53
N ARG A 116 -22.01 2.39 18.25
CA ARG A 116 -20.70 1.95 18.71
C ARG A 116 -19.85 1.51 17.52
N PRO A 117 -18.60 2.00 17.42
CA PRO A 117 -17.69 1.54 16.38
C PRO A 117 -17.39 0.04 16.58
N GLN A 118 -17.52 -0.72 15.52
CA GLN A 118 -17.05 -2.10 15.48
C GLN A 118 -15.78 -2.13 14.63
N PHE A 119 -14.75 -2.77 15.15
CA PHE A 119 -13.52 -3.01 14.42
C PHE A 119 -13.63 -4.33 13.67
N GLY A 120 -13.24 -4.34 12.41
CA GLY A 120 -13.18 -5.56 11.62
C GLY A 120 -12.08 -6.51 12.08
N VAL A 121 -12.02 -7.69 11.47
CA VAL A 121 -10.88 -8.60 11.65
C VAL A 121 -9.68 -8.00 10.92
N PHE A 122 -8.62 -7.70 11.67
CA PHE A 122 -7.39 -7.17 11.09
C PHE A 122 -6.69 -8.26 10.28
N ARG A 123 -6.40 -7.95 9.03
CA ARG A 123 -5.57 -8.79 8.19
C ARG A 123 -4.12 -8.31 8.28
N MET A 124 -3.27 -9.19 8.69
CA MET A 124 -1.82 -9.01 8.64
C MET A 124 -1.23 -9.76 7.45
#